data_7473bd6f59f030936765fd2acfcb9062
#
_entry.id   7473bd6f59f030936765fd2acfcb9062
#
_cell.length_a   1.000
_cell.length_b   1.000
_cell.length_c   1.000
_cell.angle_alpha   90.00
_cell.angle_beta   90.00
_cell.angle_gamma   90.00
#
_symmetry.space_group_name_H-M   'P 1'
#
loop_
_entity.id
_entity.type
_entity.pdbx_description
1 polymer ?
#
loop_
_entity_poly.entity_id
_entity_poly.type
_entity_poly.pdbx_seq_one_letter_code
_entity_poly.pdbx_strand_id
1 'polypeptide(L)'
;MTTASAPGKIILFGEHAVVSGVTALGGAIDLRAKVKLQDLPGKVLIETEDLALSGFSMDLITGQLISSEAVHAIRYVSAALREFETRDISVKIESDIPPGAGLGSSAAIVVATVAAINEHLGLGLSRKEIASTAHRIEKRVQNDLGSPMDTALATFGGYCRVTREVQPIALPRLDMIVGCTKLSHDTFSEVEKVQRLKECYPDVVEPIFQAIGAISARAVPLIREQDMSRLGELMNLNHGLLEALGVCTRELSELVYAARNAGSALGAKLTGAGGGGCIIALPQTGPREALMAALRQARGSAFAVKTGCEGVRLESDS
;
A
#
# COMPACT_ATOMS: atom_id res chain seq x y z
N MET A 1 -4.19 17.15 -22.49
CA MET A 1 -4.35 15.87 -21.79
C MET A 1 -3.16 15.71 -20.84
N THR A 2 -3.37 15.27 -19.60
CA THR A 2 -2.32 15.15 -18.56
C THR A 2 -2.44 13.82 -17.89
N THR A 3 -1.34 13.07 -17.81
CA THR A 3 -1.33 11.75 -17.18
C THR A 3 -0.27 11.70 -16.09
N ALA A 4 -0.64 11.27 -14.89
CA ALA A 4 0.28 11.00 -13.80
C ALA A 4 0.08 9.59 -13.23
N SER A 5 1.14 9.01 -12.70
CA SER A 5 1.05 7.73 -12.00
C SER A 5 1.79 7.76 -10.67
N ALA A 6 1.32 6.96 -9.71
CA ALA A 6 1.97 6.79 -8.43
C ALA A 6 2.02 5.31 -8.03
N PRO A 7 3.08 4.85 -7.33
CA PRO A 7 3.26 3.47 -6.94
C PRO A 7 2.40 3.08 -5.74
N GLY A 8 2.08 1.79 -5.65
CA GLY A 8 1.65 1.17 -4.41
C GLY A 8 2.80 1.00 -3.41
N LYS A 9 2.51 0.34 -2.30
CA LYS A 9 3.48 0.10 -1.23
C LYS A 9 3.32 -1.27 -0.59
N ILE A 10 4.37 -1.70 0.10
CA ILE A 10 4.31 -2.77 1.09
C ILE A 10 4.93 -2.31 2.40
N ILE A 11 4.44 -2.85 3.52
CA ILE A 11 5.10 -2.70 4.81
C ILE A 11 6.04 -3.90 4.96
N LEU A 12 7.34 -3.63 5.06
CA LEU A 12 8.34 -4.67 5.28
C LEU A 12 8.37 -5.10 6.74
N PHE A 13 8.36 -4.13 7.65
CA PHE A 13 8.40 -4.36 9.11
C PHE A 13 7.72 -3.21 9.86
N GLY A 14 7.23 -3.48 11.07
CA GLY A 14 6.73 -2.44 11.96
C GLY A 14 5.22 -2.28 11.98
N GLU A 15 4.49 -3.20 11.32
CA GLU A 15 3.02 -3.23 11.35
C GLU A 15 2.51 -3.18 12.80
N HIS A 16 1.41 -2.47 13.06
CA HIS A 16 0.78 -2.21 14.35
C HIS A 16 1.66 -1.46 15.36
N ALA A 17 2.92 -1.87 15.55
CA ALA A 17 3.82 -1.26 16.52
C ALA A 17 4.11 0.23 16.22
N VAL A 18 4.05 0.65 14.94
CA VAL A 18 4.25 2.04 14.50
C VAL A 18 3.25 3.00 15.13
N VAL A 19 2.03 2.58 15.43
CA VAL A 19 1.01 3.41 16.10
C VAL A 19 1.43 3.77 17.54
N SER A 20 2.32 2.97 18.14
CA SER A 20 2.92 3.24 19.46
C SER A 20 4.29 3.92 19.36
N GLY A 21 4.65 4.51 18.21
CA GLY A 21 5.89 5.24 17.99
C GLY A 21 7.12 4.36 17.76
N VAL A 22 6.91 3.08 17.52
CA VAL A 22 7.97 2.13 17.15
C VAL A 22 8.28 2.23 15.67
N THR A 23 9.53 1.99 15.30
CA THR A 23 9.98 2.11 13.90
C THR A 23 9.26 1.13 12.97
N ALA A 24 8.70 1.65 11.87
CA ALA A 24 8.27 0.86 10.72
C ALA A 24 9.14 1.15 9.49
N LEU A 25 9.21 0.17 8.59
CA LEU A 25 9.91 0.22 7.31
C LEU A 25 8.94 -0.15 6.20
N GLY A 26 8.74 0.76 5.26
CA GLY A 26 7.93 0.53 4.07
C GLY A 26 8.71 0.76 2.79
N GLY A 27 8.23 0.17 1.69
CA GLY A 27 8.81 0.33 0.36
C GLY A 27 7.74 0.52 -0.71
N ALA A 28 7.98 1.45 -1.64
CA ALA A 28 7.17 1.61 -2.84
C ALA A 28 7.38 0.41 -3.78
N ILE A 29 6.34 -0.04 -4.45
CA ILE A 29 6.37 -1.19 -5.37
C ILE A 29 6.08 -0.76 -6.81
N ASP A 30 6.45 -1.59 -7.78
CA ASP A 30 6.31 -1.32 -9.22
C ASP A 30 4.88 -1.50 -9.78
N LEU A 31 3.90 -1.83 -8.94
CA LEU A 31 2.48 -1.71 -9.28
C LEU A 31 2.02 -0.27 -9.07
N ARG A 32 1.33 0.30 -10.06
CA ARG A 32 1.00 1.73 -10.07
C ARG A 32 -0.49 1.97 -10.29
N ALA A 33 -0.98 3.05 -9.72
CA ALA A 33 -2.22 3.69 -10.16
C ALA A 33 -1.89 4.82 -11.11
N LYS A 34 -2.66 4.93 -12.20
CA LYS A 34 -2.54 5.96 -13.24
C LYS A 34 -3.82 6.77 -13.29
N VAL A 35 -3.68 8.09 -13.36
CA VAL A 35 -4.80 9.03 -13.48
C VAL A 35 -4.54 9.93 -14.69
N LYS A 36 -5.52 9.95 -15.58
CA LYS A 36 -5.51 10.75 -16.79
C LYS A 36 -6.59 11.81 -16.73
N LEU A 37 -6.22 13.06 -16.99
CA LEU A 37 -7.10 14.21 -17.02
C LEU A 37 -7.22 14.76 -18.44
N GLN A 38 -8.43 15.14 -18.82
CA GLN A 38 -8.74 15.78 -20.09
C GLN A 38 -9.86 16.80 -19.89
N ASP A 39 -9.75 17.97 -20.56
CA ASP A 39 -10.83 18.96 -20.55
C ASP A 39 -12.12 18.37 -21.10
N LEU A 40 -13.22 18.61 -20.41
CA LEU A 40 -14.57 18.19 -20.78
C LEU A 40 -15.58 19.29 -20.42
N PRO A 41 -15.81 20.25 -21.31
CA PRO A 41 -16.64 21.42 -21.03
C PRO A 41 -18.05 21.07 -20.52
N GLY A 42 -18.47 21.73 -19.44
CA GLY A 42 -19.80 21.61 -18.85
C GLY A 42 -20.04 20.34 -18.03
N LYS A 43 -19.00 19.49 -17.84
CA LYS A 43 -19.16 18.21 -17.12
C LYS A 43 -17.95 17.88 -16.27
N VAL A 44 -18.19 17.06 -15.22
CA VAL A 44 -17.15 16.31 -14.52
C VAL A 44 -17.50 14.83 -14.68
N LEU A 45 -16.61 14.08 -15.33
CA LEU A 45 -16.77 12.65 -15.57
C LEU A 45 -15.61 11.89 -14.90
N ILE A 46 -15.90 10.85 -14.14
CA ILE A 46 -14.88 9.98 -13.57
C ILE A 46 -15.14 8.56 -14.06
N GLU A 47 -14.15 7.97 -14.72
CA GLU A 47 -14.20 6.64 -15.29
C GLU A 47 -13.08 5.78 -14.69
N THR A 48 -13.35 4.49 -14.51
CA THR A 48 -12.35 3.50 -14.10
C THR A 48 -12.43 2.28 -15.00
N GLU A 49 -11.28 1.82 -15.49
CA GLU A 49 -11.16 0.62 -16.35
C GLU A 49 -10.70 -0.61 -15.56
N ASP A 50 -10.64 -0.57 -14.25
CA ASP A 50 -10.23 -1.73 -13.47
C ASP A 50 -11.19 -2.91 -13.73
N LEU A 51 -10.64 -4.07 -14.12
CA LEU A 51 -11.40 -5.30 -14.42
C LEU A 51 -12.22 -5.81 -13.22
N ALA A 52 -11.83 -5.43 -12.00
CA ALA A 52 -12.61 -5.66 -10.78
C ALA A 52 -13.75 -4.63 -10.60
N LEU A 53 -13.72 -3.53 -11.36
CA LEU A 53 -14.63 -2.39 -11.27
C LEU A 53 -15.39 -2.17 -12.60
N SER A 54 -15.65 -3.23 -13.35
CA SER A 54 -16.20 -3.21 -14.69
C SER A 54 -17.31 -2.16 -14.88
N GLY A 55 -17.01 -1.14 -15.67
CA GLY A 55 -17.98 -0.33 -16.36
C GLY A 55 -18.74 0.68 -15.51
N PHE A 56 -18.04 1.60 -14.84
CA PHE A 56 -18.70 2.63 -14.06
C PHE A 56 -18.28 4.06 -14.42
N SER A 57 -19.26 4.92 -14.68
CA SER A 57 -19.11 6.37 -14.78
C SER A 57 -20.06 7.03 -13.76
N MET A 58 -19.59 8.07 -13.06
CA MET A 58 -20.40 8.86 -12.15
C MET A 58 -20.49 10.30 -12.62
N ASP A 59 -21.72 10.81 -12.74
CA ASP A 59 -22.00 12.24 -12.87
C ASP A 59 -22.03 12.86 -11.47
N LEU A 60 -21.07 13.73 -11.17
CA LEU A 60 -20.95 14.41 -9.88
C LEU A 60 -22.10 15.42 -9.61
N ILE A 61 -22.89 15.74 -10.62
CA ILE A 61 -24.03 16.66 -10.50
C ILE A 61 -25.25 15.90 -9.97
N THR A 62 -25.44 14.63 -10.34
CA THR A 62 -26.60 13.82 -9.98
C THR A 62 -26.38 12.86 -8.80
N GLY A 63 -25.13 12.52 -8.46
CA GLY A 63 -24.77 11.78 -7.24
C GLY A 63 -25.16 10.30 -7.19
N GLN A 64 -25.59 9.67 -8.29
CA GLN A 64 -25.96 8.23 -8.28
C GLN A 64 -24.78 7.30 -8.54
N LEU A 65 -24.61 6.30 -7.67
CA LEU A 65 -23.54 5.31 -7.59
C LEU A 65 -24.07 3.88 -7.79
N ILE A 66 -23.37 3.01 -8.55
CA ILE A 66 -23.87 1.67 -8.87
C ILE A 66 -23.00 0.48 -8.40
N SER A 67 -21.75 0.64 -7.88
CA SER A 67 -20.99 -0.48 -7.30
C SER A 67 -20.05 -0.08 -6.14
N SER A 68 -19.76 -1.04 -5.23
CA SER A 68 -19.10 -0.77 -3.93
C SER A 68 -17.58 -0.49 -3.99
N GLU A 69 -16.83 -1.05 -4.92
CA GLU A 69 -15.36 -0.91 -4.98
C GLU A 69 -14.93 0.28 -5.85
N ALA A 70 -15.64 0.57 -6.94
CA ALA A 70 -15.50 1.82 -7.70
C ALA A 70 -15.74 3.05 -6.82
N VAL A 71 -16.65 2.94 -5.84
CA VAL A 71 -16.94 3.99 -4.85
C VAL A 71 -15.68 4.46 -4.13
N HIS A 72 -14.78 3.55 -3.77
CA HIS A 72 -13.56 3.90 -3.05
C HIS A 72 -12.65 4.82 -3.88
N ALA A 73 -12.25 4.43 -5.08
CA ALA A 73 -11.39 5.22 -5.97
C ALA A 73 -12.03 6.57 -6.30
N ILE A 74 -13.32 6.58 -6.63
CA ILE A 74 -14.09 7.79 -6.97
C ILE A 74 -14.13 8.79 -5.81
N ARG A 75 -14.26 8.33 -4.56
CA ARG A 75 -14.26 9.22 -3.38
C ARG A 75 -12.97 10.02 -3.25
N TYR A 76 -11.81 9.40 -3.47
CA TYR A 76 -10.52 10.08 -3.39
C TYR A 76 -10.33 11.08 -4.53
N VAL A 77 -10.67 10.69 -5.76
CA VAL A 77 -10.62 11.58 -6.93
C VAL A 77 -11.59 12.75 -6.75
N SER A 78 -12.83 12.50 -6.36
CA SER A 78 -13.83 13.56 -6.12
C SER A 78 -13.38 14.52 -5.01
N ALA A 79 -12.75 14.01 -3.95
CA ALA A 79 -12.23 14.85 -2.88
C ALA A 79 -11.04 15.72 -3.37
N ALA A 80 -10.17 15.18 -4.24
CA ALA A 80 -9.09 15.93 -4.85
C ALA A 80 -9.62 17.02 -5.81
N LEU A 81 -10.58 16.68 -6.67
CA LEU A 81 -11.20 17.68 -7.58
C LEU A 81 -11.86 18.83 -6.81
N ARG A 82 -12.52 18.53 -5.68
CA ARG A 82 -13.10 19.56 -4.80
C ARG A 82 -12.05 20.43 -4.10
N GLU A 83 -10.93 19.85 -3.68
CA GLU A 83 -9.83 20.57 -3.03
C GLU A 83 -9.26 21.67 -3.94
N PHE A 84 -9.21 21.41 -5.25
CA PHE A 84 -8.69 22.34 -6.25
C PHE A 84 -9.79 23.03 -7.07
N GLU A 85 -11.05 22.93 -6.67
CA GLU A 85 -12.22 23.49 -7.38
C GLU A 85 -12.24 23.15 -8.88
N THR A 86 -11.68 21.98 -9.26
CA THR A 86 -11.53 21.56 -10.65
C THR A 86 -12.89 21.19 -11.24
N ARG A 87 -13.21 21.79 -12.38
CA ARG A 87 -14.47 21.61 -13.14
C ARG A 87 -14.15 21.31 -14.60
N ASP A 88 -15.18 20.99 -15.37
CA ASP A 88 -15.07 20.81 -16.84
C ASP A 88 -13.99 19.80 -17.24
N ILE A 89 -13.97 18.62 -16.56
CA ILE A 89 -12.89 17.65 -16.67
C ILE A 89 -13.41 16.21 -16.73
N SER A 90 -12.77 15.39 -17.55
CA SER A 90 -12.83 13.93 -17.53
C SER A 90 -11.61 13.37 -16.80
N VAL A 91 -11.85 12.42 -15.90
CA VAL A 91 -10.82 11.71 -15.13
C VAL A 91 -10.95 10.24 -15.40
N LYS A 92 -9.89 9.63 -15.97
CA LYS A 92 -9.81 8.18 -16.16
C LYS A 92 -8.80 7.60 -15.17
N ILE A 93 -9.20 6.54 -14.47
CA ILE A 93 -8.38 5.84 -13.48
C ILE A 93 -8.07 4.44 -14.01
N GLU A 94 -6.79 4.07 -14.00
CA GLU A 94 -6.29 2.72 -14.28
C GLU A 94 -5.41 2.30 -13.11
N SER A 95 -5.47 1.03 -12.67
CA SER A 95 -4.65 0.57 -11.55
C SER A 95 -4.19 -0.87 -11.75
N ASP A 96 -2.86 -1.08 -11.61
CA ASP A 96 -2.26 -2.41 -11.52
C ASP A 96 -2.29 -2.95 -10.07
N ILE A 97 -2.65 -2.10 -9.10
CA ILE A 97 -2.65 -2.44 -7.68
C ILE A 97 -3.96 -3.16 -7.36
N PRO A 98 -3.93 -4.43 -6.92
CA PRO A 98 -5.15 -5.15 -6.56
C PRO A 98 -5.98 -4.40 -5.51
N PRO A 99 -7.28 -4.20 -5.74
CA PRO A 99 -8.14 -3.51 -4.80
C PRO A 99 -8.28 -4.30 -3.48
N GLY A 100 -8.41 -3.59 -2.35
CA GLY A 100 -8.59 -4.22 -1.04
C GLY A 100 -7.41 -5.03 -0.51
N ALA A 101 -6.29 -5.08 -1.24
CA ALA A 101 -5.12 -5.89 -0.88
C ALA A 101 -4.22 -5.28 0.21
N GLY A 102 -4.48 -4.06 0.68
CA GLY A 102 -3.62 -3.37 1.64
C GLY A 102 -2.31 -2.84 1.05
N LEU A 103 -2.20 -2.81 -0.28
CA LEU A 103 -1.00 -2.41 -1.02
C LEU A 103 -0.94 -0.91 -1.36
N GLY A 104 -1.73 -0.07 -0.68
CA GLY A 104 -1.68 1.38 -0.82
C GLY A 104 -2.36 1.95 -2.07
N SER A 105 -3.38 1.25 -2.62
CA SER A 105 -4.11 1.71 -3.82
C SER A 105 -4.73 3.09 -3.63
N SER A 106 -5.37 3.37 -2.50
CA SER A 106 -5.98 4.68 -2.20
C SER A 106 -4.96 5.81 -2.22
N ALA A 107 -3.83 5.64 -1.54
CA ALA A 107 -2.75 6.63 -1.52
C ALA A 107 -2.16 6.84 -2.92
N ALA A 108 -1.96 5.78 -3.69
CA ALA A 108 -1.48 5.89 -5.07
C ALA A 108 -2.46 6.67 -5.95
N ILE A 109 -3.77 6.40 -5.86
CA ILE A 109 -4.81 7.11 -6.63
C ILE A 109 -4.85 8.59 -6.23
N VAL A 110 -4.90 8.92 -4.94
CA VAL A 110 -4.98 10.33 -4.52
C VAL A 110 -3.73 11.11 -4.89
N VAL A 111 -2.54 10.51 -4.72
CA VAL A 111 -1.26 11.16 -5.09
C VAL A 111 -1.17 11.36 -6.61
N ALA A 112 -1.52 10.36 -7.42
CA ALA A 112 -1.56 10.48 -8.88
C ALA A 112 -2.57 11.56 -9.32
N THR A 113 -3.75 11.62 -8.68
CA THR A 113 -4.77 12.65 -8.97
C THR A 113 -4.26 14.04 -8.65
N VAL A 114 -3.69 14.27 -7.47
CA VAL A 114 -3.14 15.58 -7.08
C VAL A 114 -2.01 16.00 -8.03
N ALA A 115 -1.13 15.08 -8.41
CA ALA A 115 -0.05 15.36 -9.35
C ALA A 115 -0.57 15.69 -10.77
N ALA A 116 -1.57 14.95 -11.25
CA ALA A 116 -2.20 15.22 -12.53
C ALA A 116 -2.90 16.59 -12.54
N ILE A 117 -3.63 16.96 -11.49
CA ILE A 117 -4.27 18.27 -11.33
C ILE A 117 -3.20 19.38 -11.27
N ASN A 118 -2.14 19.18 -10.50
CA ASN A 118 -1.03 20.12 -10.38
C ASN A 118 -0.44 20.48 -11.75
N GLU A 119 -0.18 19.48 -12.58
CA GLU A 119 0.35 19.69 -13.93
C GLU A 119 -0.70 20.29 -14.87
N HIS A 120 -1.93 19.75 -14.85
CA HIS A 120 -3.01 20.17 -15.73
C HIS A 120 -3.40 21.65 -15.55
N LEU A 121 -3.41 22.13 -14.31
CA LEU A 121 -3.75 23.51 -13.96
C LEU A 121 -2.51 24.42 -13.81
N GLY A 122 -1.29 23.89 -13.95
CA GLY A 122 -0.06 24.67 -13.80
C GLY A 122 0.16 25.24 -12.39
N LEU A 123 -0.22 24.50 -11.34
CA LEU A 123 -0.20 25.02 -9.95
C LEU A 123 1.20 25.15 -9.36
N GLY A 124 2.20 24.46 -9.91
CA GLY A 124 3.59 24.54 -9.46
C GLY A 124 3.86 23.91 -8.07
N LEU A 125 3.01 22.99 -7.62
CA LEU A 125 3.19 22.32 -6.32
C LEU A 125 4.46 21.48 -6.33
N SER A 126 5.26 21.62 -5.28
CA SER A 126 6.40 20.75 -5.00
C SER A 126 5.95 19.34 -4.61
N ARG A 127 6.85 18.34 -4.67
CA ARG A 127 6.56 16.98 -4.19
C ARG A 127 6.11 16.94 -2.72
N LYS A 128 6.64 17.84 -1.86
CA LYS A 128 6.20 17.95 -0.46
C LYS A 128 4.74 18.41 -0.35
N GLU A 129 4.37 19.40 -1.14
CA GLU A 129 3.01 19.92 -1.17
C GLU A 129 2.03 18.89 -1.76
N ILE A 130 2.42 18.15 -2.80
CA ILE A 130 1.65 17.02 -3.31
C ILE A 130 1.42 15.98 -2.20
N ALA A 131 2.49 15.55 -1.48
CA ALA A 131 2.37 14.57 -0.41
C ALA A 131 1.45 15.04 0.73
N SER A 132 1.63 16.29 1.19
CA SER A 132 0.82 16.85 2.29
C SER A 132 -0.64 17.05 1.89
N THR A 133 -0.90 17.48 0.65
CA THR A 133 -2.27 17.64 0.15
C THR A 133 -2.95 16.28 -0.04
N ALA A 134 -2.26 15.31 -0.63
CA ALA A 134 -2.78 13.96 -0.78
C ALA A 134 -3.10 13.32 0.58
N HIS A 135 -2.21 13.47 1.57
CA HIS A 135 -2.45 12.97 2.93
C HIS A 135 -3.66 13.65 3.59
N ARG A 136 -3.81 14.98 3.45
CA ARG A 136 -4.98 15.71 3.97
C ARG A 136 -6.28 15.22 3.33
N ILE A 137 -6.27 14.97 2.01
CA ILE A 137 -7.43 14.42 1.30
C ILE A 137 -7.74 13.01 1.78
N GLU A 138 -6.72 12.15 1.89
CA GLU A 138 -6.87 10.77 2.37
C GLU A 138 -7.49 10.74 3.78
N LYS A 139 -6.96 11.52 4.71
CA LYS A 139 -7.51 11.66 6.08
C LYS A 139 -8.98 12.06 6.06
N ARG A 140 -9.35 13.06 5.26
CA ARG A 140 -10.74 13.52 5.14
C ARG A 140 -11.67 12.43 4.63
N VAL A 141 -11.22 11.62 3.65
CA VAL A 141 -12.01 10.52 3.07
C VAL A 141 -12.12 9.34 4.03
N GLN A 142 -11.11 9.10 4.86
CA GLN A 142 -11.02 7.98 5.81
C GLN A 142 -11.34 8.36 7.26
N ASN A 143 -12.01 9.48 7.51
CA ASN A 143 -12.37 9.93 8.88
C ASN A 143 -11.13 9.97 9.81
N ASP A 144 -10.08 10.67 9.37
CA ASP A 144 -8.80 10.89 10.05
C ASP A 144 -7.85 9.69 10.18
N LEU A 145 -8.10 8.58 9.47
CA LEU A 145 -7.32 7.34 9.52
C LEU A 145 -6.21 7.21 8.45
N GLY A 146 -5.98 8.24 7.65
CA GLY A 146 -4.97 8.21 6.57
C GLY A 146 -3.56 7.95 7.08
N SER A 147 -2.80 7.11 6.37
CA SER A 147 -1.42 6.75 6.70
C SER A 147 -0.40 7.71 6.06
N PRO A 148 0.39 8.46 6.85
CA PRO A 148 1.42 9.34 6.29
C PRO A 148 2.51 8.56 5.54
N MET A 149 2.74 7.29 5.88
CA MET A 149 3.68 6.41 5.17
C MET A 149 3.19 6.14 3.75
N ASP A 150 1.92 5.87 3.56
CA ASP A 150 1.35 5.43 2.29
C ASP A 150 1.43 6.56 1.25
N THR A 151 1.01 7.77 1.61
CA THR A 151 1.11 8.94 0.74
C THR A 151 2.56 9.39 0.50
N ALA A 152 3.44 9.23 1.48
CA ALA A 152 4.87 9.51 1.30
C ALA A 152 5.52 8.54 0.32
N LEU A 153 5.29 7.23 0.46
CA LEU A 153 5.81 6.23 -0.48
C LEU A 153 5.25 6.42 -1.89
N ALA A 154 3.95 6.72 -2.02
CA ALA A 154 3.35 7.02 -3.30
C ALA A 154 3.96 8.27 -3.96
N THR A 155 4.33 9.29 -3.16
CA THR A 155 4.88 10.56 -3.67
C THR A 155 6.39 10.50 -3.94
N PHE A 156 7.17 10.04 -2.96
CA PHE A 156 8.64 10.08 -3.04
C PHE A 156 9.23 8.80 -3.62
N GLY A 157 8.52 7.69 -3.51
CA GLY A 157 9.03 6.37 -3.90
C GLY A 157 10.09 5.85 -2.93
N GLY A 158 10.91 4.91 -3.40
CA GLY A 158 12.01 4.36 -2.63
C GLY A 158 11.52 3.60 -1.40
N TYR A 159 12.18 3.88 -0.28
CA TYR A 159 11.80 3.36 1.03
C TYR A 159 11.63 4.49 2.03
N CYS A 160 10.81 4.27 3.03
CA CYS A 160 10.72 5.16 4.17
C CYS A 160 10.78 4.39 5.50
N ARG A 161 11.44 5.02 6.45
CA ARG A 161 11.39 4.68 7.86
C ARG A 161 10.39 5.62 8.52
N VAL A 162 9.49 5.06 9.29
CA VAL A 162 8.48 5.83 10.03
C VAL A 162 8.66 5.58 11.52
N THR A 163 8.73 6.66 12.26
CA THR A 163 8.64 6.69 13.72
C THR A 163 7.52 7.69 14.07
N ARG A 164 7.86 8.85 14.58
CA ARG A 164 6.93 9.99 14.67
C ARG A 164 6.84 10.76 13.36
N GLU A 165 7.88 10.69 12.55
CA GLU A 165 7.99 11.34 11.24
C GLU A 165 8.35 10.30 10.17
N VAL A 166 7.97 10.61 8.93
CA VAL A 166 8.31 9.81 7.77
C VAL A 166 9.66 10.30 7.22
N GLN A 167 10.64 9.41 7.20
CA GLN A 167 12.00 9.68 6.73
C GLN A 167 12.31 8.80 5.52
N PRO A 168 12.51 9.38 4.33
CA PRO A 168 13.03 8.64 3.18
C PRO A 168 14.40 8.05 3.49
N ILE A 169 14.64 6.81 3.07
CA ILE A 169 15.94 6.16 3.20
C ILE A 169 16.34 5.49 1.88
N ALA A 170 17.61 5.54 1.56
CA ALA A 170 18.17 4.89 0.39
C ALA A 170 18.53 3.43 0.73
N LEU A 171 17.87 2.48 0.06
CA LEU A 171 18.14 1.06 0.15
C LEU A 171 18.13 0.42 -1.25
N PRO A 172 18.87 -0.67 -1.47
CA PRO A 172 18.77 -1.45 -2.69
C PRO A 172 17.35 -1.97 -2.93
N ARG A 173 16.98 -2.15 -4.19
CA ARG A 173 15.71 -2.78 -4.57
C ARG A 173 15.68 -4.23 -4.13
N LEU A 174 14.54 -4.67 -3.66
CA LEU A 174 14.27 -6.08 -3.35
C LEU A 174 13.24 -6.61 -4.32
N ASP A 175 13.48 -7.83 -4.77
CA ASP A 175 12.49 -8.64 -5.47
C ASP A 175 11.64 -9.35 -4.43
N MET A 176 10.33 -9.21 -4.50
CA MET A 176 9.39 -9.81 -3.56
C MET A 176 8.29 -10.54 -4.32
N ILE A 177 7.73 -11.56 -3.70
CA ILE A 177 6.48 -12.17 -4.16
C ILE A 177 5.38 -11.75 -3.18
N VAL A 178 4.29 -11.24 -3.71
CA VAL A 178 3.07 -10.92 -2.95
C VAL A 178 2.09 -12.05 -3.16
N GLY A 179 1.53 -12.56 -2.06
CA GLY A 179 0.43 -13.51 -2.08
C GLY A 179 -0.77 -12.91 -1.37
N CYS A 180 -1.92 -12.76 -2.05
CA CYS A 180 -3.10 -12.14 -1.46
C CYS A 180 -4.22 -13.14 -1.24
N THR A 181 -4.88 -13.06 -0.09
CA THR A 181 -6.13 -13.77 0.19
C THR A 181 -7.28 -13.17 -0.61
N LYS A 182 -8.42 -13.86 -0.65
CA LYS A 182 -9.65 -13.30 -1.20
C LYS A 182 -10.51 -12.59 -0.15
N LEU A 183 -10.01 -12.47 1.08
CA LEU A 183 -10.71 -11.83 2.17
C LEU A 183 -10.50 -10.33 2.11
N SER A 184 -11.58 -9.58 2.08
CA SER A 184 -11.54 -8.15 2.37
C SER A 184 -11.29 -7.96 3.87
N HIS A 185 -10.57 -6.92 4.25
CA HIS A 185 -10.27 -6.59 5.64
C HIS A 185 -10.52 -5.10 5.88
N ASP A 186 -10.85 -4.79 7.13
CA ASP A 186 -10.96 -3.42 7.60
C ASP A 186 -9.74 -3.08 8.46
N THR A 187 -8.86 -2.25 7.92
CA THR A 187 -7.64 -1.82 8.60
C THR A 187 -7.93 -1.18 9.97
N PHE A 188 -9.02 -0.42 10.09
CA PHE A 188 -9.36 0.24 11.34
C PHE A 188 -9.70 -0.76 12.44
N SER A 189 -10.56 -1.71 12.14
CA SER A 189 -10.98 -2.78 13.05
C SER A 189 -9.79 -3.58 13.58
N GLU A 190 -8.82 -3.93 12.72
CA GLU A 190 -7.63 -4.68 13.15
C GLU A 190 -6.69 -3.83 14.01
N VAL A 191 -6.51 -2.56 13.69
CA VAL A 191 -5.71 -1.63 14.53
C VAL A 191 -6.38 -1.44 15.90
N GLU A 192 -7.69 -1.21 15.94
CA GLU A 192 -8.44 -1.06 17.19
C GLU A 192 -8.35 -2.31 18.07
N LYS A 193 -8.48 -3.50 17.47
CA LYS A 193 -8.32 -4.79 18.16
C LYS A 193 -6.97 -4.91 18.85
N VAL A 194 -5.87 -4.56 18.18
CA VAL A 194 -4.52 -4.62 18.77
C VAL A 194 -4.33 -3.55 19.85
N GLN A 195 -4.92 -2.35 19.69
CA GLN A 195 -4.89 -1.32 20.73
C GLN A 195 -5.63 -1.78 22.00
N ARG A 196 -6.79 -2.38 21.87
CA ARG A 196 -7.51 -2.99 23.02
C ARG A 196 -6.71 -4.10 23.67
N LEU A 197 -6.03 -4.95 22.89
CA LEU A 197 -5.17 -5.98 23.44
C LEU A 197 -4.01 -5.37 24.27
N LYS A 198 -3.41 -4.28 23.78
CA LYS A 198 -2.37 -3.54 24.48
C LYS A 198 -2.90 -2.91 25.80
N GLU A 199 -4.12 -2.34 25.77
CA GLU A 199 -4.75 -1.78 26.96
C GLU A 199 -5.03 -2.84 28.03
N CYS A 200 -5.46 -4.04 27.61
CA CYS A 200 -5.75 -5.15 28.53
C CYS A 200 -4.48 -5.82 29.09
N TYR A 201 -3.43 -5.93 28.27
CA TYR A 201 -2.21 -6.69 28.61
C TYR A 201 -0.94 -5.90 28.23
N PRO A 202 -0.73 -4.70 28.80
CA PRO A 202 0.40 -3.83 28.41
C PRO A 202 1.76 -4.47 28.63
N ASP A 203 1.93 -5.24 29.71
CA ASP A 203 3.13 -5.97 30.09
C ASP A 203 3.50 -7.12 29.13
N VAL A 204 2.53 -7.60 28.35
CA VAL A 204 2.73 -8.63 27.33
C VAL A 204 2.90 -8.01 25.93
N VAL A 205 2.06 -7.04 25.57
CA VAL A 205 2.01 -6.48 24.20
C VAL A 205 3.15 -5.49 23.96
N GLU A 206 3.54 -4.69 24.96
CA GLU A 206 4.64 -3.75 24.80
C GLU A 206 5.98 -4.43 24.45
N PRO A 207 6.40 -5.52 25.09
CA PRO A 207 7.57 -6.30 24.66
C PRO A 207 7.48 -6.83 23.22
N ILE A 208 6.28 -7.22 22.75
CA ILE A 208 6.08 -7.61 21.33
C ILE A 208 6.35 -6.43 20.41
N PHE A 209 5.82 -5.25 20.73
CA PHE A 209 6.07 -4.03 19.94
C PHE A 209 7.56 -3.64 19.93
N GLN A 210 8.24 -3.74 21.08
CA GLN A 210 9.69 -3.49 21.14
C GLN A 210 10.48 -4.51 20.30
N ALA A 211 10.09 -5.77 20.30
CA ALA A 211 10.70 -6.80 19.45
C ALA A 211 10.49 -6.49 17.95
N ILE A 212 9.27 -6.09 17.55
CA ILE A 212 8.97 -5.66 16.17
C ILE A 212 9.85 -4.46 15.77
N GLY A 213 10.02 -3.48 16.67
CA GLY A 213 10.88 -2.33 16.43
C GLY A 213 12.35 -2.70 16.29
N ALA A 214 12.85 -3.62 17.12
CA ALA A 214 14.21 -4.12 17.02
C ALA A 214 14.44 -4.85 15.69
N ILE A 215 13.47 -5.62 15.22
CA ILE A 215 13.50 -6.26 13.89
C ILE A 215 13.56 -5.21 12.79
N SER A 216 12.69 -4.19 12.84
CA SER A 216 12.67 -3.10 11.85
C SER A 216 14.01 -2.37 11.76
N ALA A 217 14.65 -2.11 12.90
CA ALA A 217 15.95 -1.47 12.96
C ALA A 217 17.07 -2.36 12.38
N ARG A 218 17.03 -3.66 12.66
CA ARG A 218 18.01 -4.64 12.15
C ARG A 218 17.85 -4.92 10.66
N ALA A 219 16.66 -4.79 10.10
CA ALA A 219 16.40 -5.04 8.69
C ALA A 219 17.13 -4.05 7.77
N VAL A 220 17.30 -2.79 8.19
CA VAL A 220 17.94 -1.74 7.37
C VAL A 220 19.37 -2.07 6.99
N PRO A 221 20.31 -2.40 7.91
CA PRO A 221 21.65 -2.82 7.53
C PRO A 221 21.66 -4.10 6.69
N LEU A 222 20.84 -5.11 7.01
CA LEU A 222 20.80 -6.35 6.23
C LEU A 222 20.38 -6.11 4.76
N ILE A 223 19.43 -5.21 4.52
CA ILE A 223 19.05 -4.83 3.15
C ILE A 223 20.22 -4.13 2.45
N ARG A 224 20.96 -3.24 3.13
CA ARG A 224 22.14 -2.55 2.56
C ARG A 224 23.26 -3.52 2.20
N GLU A 225 23.50 -4.48 3.07
CA GLU A 225 24.55 -5.49 2.93
C GLU A 225 24.13 -6.66 2.03
N GLN A 226 22.88 -6.67 1.58
CA GLN A 226 22.29 -7.75 0.76
C GLN A 226 22.32 -9.12 1.47
N ASP A 227 22.27 -9.15 2.80
CA ASP A 227 22.13 -10.39 3.58
C ASP A 227 20.67 -10.85 3.58
N MET A 228 20.27 -11.43 2.45
CA MET A 228 18.88 -11.85 2.24
C MET A 228 18.48 -13.03 3.13
N SER A 229 19.43 -13.88 3.52
CA SER A 229 19.16 -15.01 4.41
C SER A 229 18.70 -14.53 5.78
N ARG A 230 19.48 -13.65 6.43
CA ARG A 230 19.10 -13.07 7.72
C ARG A 230 17.88 -12.17 7.63
N LEU A 231 17.70 -11.47 6.51
CA LEU A 231 16.46 -10.70 6.29
C LEU A 231 15.23 -11.61 6.29
N GLY A 232 15.31 -12.78 5.64
CA GLY A 232 14.26 -13.79 5.65
C GLY A 232 13.96 -14.33 7.05
N GLU A 233 14.99 -14.57 7.86
CA GLU A 233 14.82 -14.97 9.26
C GLU A 233 14.05 -13.90 10.06
N LEU A 234 14.40 -12.61 9.89
CA LEU A 234 13.68 -11.51 10.53
C LEU A 234 12.22 -11.41 10.06
N MET A 235 11.93 -11.67 8.78
CA MET A 235 10.56 -11.74 8.28
C MET A 235 9.76 -12.83 9.00
N ASN A 236 10.37 -14.02 9.19
CA ASN A 236 9.73 -15.13 9.87
C ASN A 236 9.47 -14.82 11.35
N LEU A 237 10.42 -14.19 12.04
CA LEU A 237 10.26 -13.75 13.43
C LEU A 237 9.15 -12.72 13.56
N ASN A 238 9.15 -11.70 12.67
CA ASN A 238 8.12 -10.65 12.69
C ASN A 238 6.71 -11.23 12.47
N HIS A 239 6.59 -12.23 11.58
CA HIS A 239 5.31 -12.90 11.36
C HIS A 239 4.79 -13.58 12.64
N GLY A 240 5.62 -14.30 13.36
CA GLY A 240 5.23 -14.93 14.63
C GLY A 240 4.77 -13.91 15.68
N LEU A 241 5.40 -12.73 15.73
CA LEU A 241 4.96 -11.64 16.61
C LEU A 241 3.60 -11.07 16.19
N LEU A 242 3.34 -10.96 14.88
CA LEU A 242 2.03 -10.52 14.35
C LEU A 242 0.95 -11.59 14.57
N GLU A 243 1.28 -12.88 14.49
CA GLU A 243 0.37 -13.97 14.89
C GLU A 243 0.02 -13.88 16.37
N ALA A 244 1.00 -13.62 17.26
CA ALA A 244 0.77 -13.43 18.69
C ALA A 244 -0.16 -12.23 19.00
N LEU A 245 -0.17 -11.19 18.17
CA LEU A 245 -1.13 -10.06 18.24
C LEU A 245 -2.53 -10.43 17.73
N GLY A 246 -2.73 -11.62 17.16
CA GLY A 246 -4.01 -12.13 16.70
C GLY A 246 -4.52 -11.46 15.39
N VAL A 247 -3.63 -10.87 14.59
CA VAL A 247 -3.99 -10.21 13.31
C VAL A 247 -3.81 -11.10 12.09
N CYS A 248 -3.26 -12.30 12.28
CA CYS A 248 -3.09 -13.26 11.20
C CYS A 248 -4.31 -14.20 11.13
N THR A 249 -5.03 -14.18 10.00
CA THR A 249 -6.11 -15.15 9.76
C THR A 249 -5.54 -16.49 9.35
N ARG A 250 -6.39 -17.52 9.35
CA ARG A 250 -6.01 -18.84 8.87
C ARG A 250 -5.49 -18.80 7.45
N GLU A 251 -6.16 -18.06 6.57
CA GLU A 251 -5.81 -17.93 5.15
C GLU A 251 -4.46 -17.26 4.96
N LEU A 252 -4.15 -16.22 5.76
CA LEU A 252 -2.82 -15.58 5.75
C LEU A 252 -1.74 -16.55 6.24
N SER A 253 -1.99 -17.30 7.32
CA SER A 253 -1.07 -18.33 7.82
C SER A 253 -0.86 -19.43 6.78
N GLU A 254 -1.91 -19.93 6.12
CA GLU A 254 -1.81 -20.92 5.04
C GLU A 254 -0.91 -20.42 3.90
N LEU A 255 -1.04 -19.16 3.47
CA LEU A 255 -0.15 -18.56 2.46
C LEU A 255 1.30 -18.45 2.94
N VAL A 256 1.54 -18.01 4.17
CA VAL A 256 2.90 -17.90 4.74
C VAL A 256 3.57 -19.27 4.82
N TYR A 257 2.85 -20.29 5.32
CA TYR A 257 3.38 -21.65 5.37
C TYR A 257 3.60 -22.25 3.98
N ALA A 258 2.69 -22.00 3.03
CA ALA A 258 2.88 -22.42 1.64
C ALA A 258 4.16 -21.80 1.03
N ALA A 259 4.40 -20.51 1.27
CA ALA A 259 5.61 -19.84 0.80
C ALA A 259 6.88 -20.44 1.42
N ARG A 260 6.89 -20.67 2.73
CA ARG A 260 8.04 -21.23 3.46
C ARG A 260 8.33 -22.67 3.06
N ASN A 261 7.27 -23.48 2.90
CA ASN A 261 7.41 -24.91 2.59
C ASN A 261 7.73 -25.18 1.11
N ALA A 262 7.54 -24.22 0.22
CA ALA A 262 7.92 -24.34 -1.19
C ALA A 262 9.44 -24.49 -1.40
N GLY A 263 10.26 -24.27 -0.36
CA GLY A 263 11.72 -24.36 -0.43
C GLY A 263 12.37 -23.28 -1.32
N SER A 264 11.59 -22.29 -1.76
CA SER A 264 12.01 -21.21 -2.65
C SER A 264 11.85 -19.80 -2.05
N ALA A 265 11.46 -19.70 -0.79
CA ALA A 265 11.44 -18.45 -0.01
C ALA A 265 12.42 -18.50 1.15
N LEU A 266 13.19 -17.43 1.34
CA LEU A 266 14.05 -17.21 2.52
C LEU A 266 13.23 -16.85 3.76
N GLY A 267 12.11 -16.17 3.55
CA GLY A 267 11.18 -15.80 4.59
C GLY A 267 9.87 -15.29 4.02
N ALA A 268 8.81 -15.35 4.83
CA ALA A 268 7.49 -14.85 4.47
C ALA A 268 6.74 -14.33 5.69
N LYS A 269 5.94 -13.27 5.50
CA LYS A 269 5.14 -12.65 6.56
C LYS A 269 3.92 -11.93 5.98
N LEU A 270 2.90 -11.72 6.80
CA LEU A 270 1.83 -10.79 6.43
C LEU A 270 2.38 -9.36 6.25
N THR A 271 1.72 -8.56 5.44
CA THR A 271 1.98 -7.13 5.25
C THR A 271 0.69 -6.33 5.46
N GLY A 272 0.78 -5.21 6.17
CA GLY A 272 -0.37 -4.37 6.49
C GLY A 272 -1.04 -4.75 7.81
N ALA A 273 -2.33 -4.44 7.94
CA ALA A 273 -3.05 -4.59 9.20
C ALA A 273 -3.42 -6.03 9.57
N GLY A 274 -3.38 -6.97 8.62
CA GLY A 274 -3.90 -8.32 8.85
C GLY A 274 -5.43 -8.38 8.73
N GLY A 275 -6.06 -9.41 9.31
CA GLY A 275 -7.51 -9.65 9.14
C GLY A 275 -7.90 -10.16 7.75
N GLY A 276 -6.97 -10.23 6.83
CA GLY A 276 -7.06 -10.52 5.41
C GLY A 276 -5.95 -9.82 4.63
N GLY A 277 -6.16 -9.51 3.36
CA GLY A 277 -5.18 -8.84 2.52
C GLY A 277 -4.04 -9.76 2.08
N CYS A 278 -2.78 -9.34 2.23
CA CYS A 278 -1.66 -10.02 1.59
C CYS A 278 -0.53 -10.41 2.55
N ILE A 279 0.28 -11.33 2.06
CA ILE A 279 1.62 -11.65 2.58
C ILE A 279 2.68 -11.14 1.61
N ILE A 280 3.90 -10.99 2.09
CA ILE A 280 5.11 -10.81 1.30
C ILE A 280 6.06 -11.97 1.57
N ALA A 281 6.70 -12.47 0.52
CA ALA A 281 7.70 -13.50 0.60
C ALA A 281 8.98 -13.03 -0.11
N LEU A 282 10.12 -13.27 0.54
CA LEU A 282 11.44 -12.98 0.00
C LEU A 282 11.92 -14.23 -0.75
N PRO A 283 11.98 -14.23 -2.11
CA PRO A 283 12.37 -15.41 -2.85
C PRO A 283 13.85 -15.69 -2.69
N GLN A 284 14.23 -16.97 -2.76
CA GLN A 284 15.60 -17.37 -3.00
C GLN A 284 16.03 -16.99 -4.42
N THR A 285 17.34 -17.01 -4.67
CA THR A 285 17.85 -16.90 -6.04
C THR A 285 17.39 -18.10 -6.86
N GLY A 286 16.64 -17.86 -7.94
CA GLY A 286 16.12 -18.94 -8.80
C GLY A 286 14.71 -18.67 -9.32
N PRO A 287 14.08 -19.71 -9.90
CA PRO A 287 12.73 -19.60 -10.47
C PRO A 287 11.68 -19.22 -9.41
N ARG A 288 10.94 -18.13 -9.65
CA ARG A 288 9.88 -17.64 -8.75
C ARG A 288 8.56 -18.38 -8.95
N GLU A 289 8.46 -19.13 -10.06
CA GLU A 289 7.25 -19.84 -10.48
C GLU A 289 6.80 -20.86 -9.46
N ALA A 290 7.74 -21.59 -8.83
CA ALA A 290 7.45 -22.59 -7.80
C ALA A 290 6.79 -21.92 -6.56
N LEU A 291 7.34 -20.78 -6.12
CA LEU A 291 6.78 -20.01 -5.00
C LEU A 291 5.40 -19.47 -5.32
N MET A 292 5.23 -18.88 -6.51
CA MET A 292 3.92 -18.37 -6.95
C MET A 292 2.90 -19.51 -7.13
N ALA A 293 3.34 -20.68 -7.62
CA ALA A 293 2.47 -21.85 -7.75
C ALA A 293 2.00 -22.36 -6.38
N ALA A 294 2.90 -22.43 -5.37
CA ALA A 294 2.56 -22.84 -4.01
C ALA A 294 1.50 -21.89 -3.39
N LEU A 295 1.67 -20.58 -3.58
CA LEU A 295 0.69 -19.58 -3.10
C LEU A 295 -0.67 -19.75 -3.79
N ARG A 296 -0.70 -20.02 -5.09
CA ARG A 296 -1.94 -20.27 -5.84
C ARG A 296 -2.63 -21.58 -5.40
N GLN A 297 -1.86 -22.63 -5.10
CA GLN A 297 -2.37 -23.89 -4.54
C GLN A 297 -2.98 -23.67 -3.16
N ALA A 298 -2.43 -22.76 -2.36
CA ALA A 298 -3.00 -22.30 -1.10
C ALA A 298 -4.17 -21.31 -1.27
N ARG A 299 -4.78 -21.24 -2.47
CA ARG A 299 -5.95 -20.43 -2.84
C ARG A 299 -5.73 -18.92 -2.82
N GLY A 300 -4.47 -18.44 -2.74
CA GLY A 300 -4.12 -17.04 -2.92
C GLY A 300 -3.94 -16.65 -4.39
N SER A 301 -4.01 -15.35 -4.67
CA SER A 301 -3.38 -14.78 -5.86
C SER A 301 -1.89 -14.59 -5.59
N ALA A 302 -1.05 -14.68 -6.63
CA ALA A 302 0.38 -14.50 -6.48
C ALA A 302 0.99 -13.75 -7.66
N PHE A 303 1.81 -12.73 -7.36
CA PHE A 303 2.52 -11.92 -8.35
C PHE A 303 3.86 -11.43 -7.80
N ALA A 304 4.79 -11.15 -8.71
CA ALA A 304 6.10 -10.60 -8.37
C ALA A 304 6.04 -9.07 -8.34
N VAL A 305 6.75 -8.44 -7.41
CA VAL A 305 6.93 -7.00 -7.33
C VAL A 305 8.39 -6.66 -7.05
N LYS A 306 8.80 -5.47 -7.47
CA LYS A 306 10.08 -4.86 -7.09
C LYS A 306 9.82 -3.71 -6.14
N THR A 307 10.56 -3.68 -5.03
CA THR A 307 10.47 -2.58 -4.08
C THR A 307 11.46 -1.45 -4.41
N GLY A 308 11.33 -0.32 -3.74
CA GLY A 308 12.24 0.81 -3.93
C GLY A 308 12.04 1.52 -5.27
N CYS A 309 10.84 1.47 -5.82
CA CYS A 309 10.49 2.07 -7.10
C CYS A 309 10.32 3.58 -7.01
N GLU A 310 10.36 4.24 -8.17
CA GLU A 310 10.14 5.68 -8.28
C GLU A 310 8.74 6.07 -7.78
N GLY A 311 8.66 7.22 -7.11
CA GLY A 311 7.41 7.80 -6.65
C GLY A 311 6.50 8.31 -7.77
N VAL A 312 5.68 9.30 -7.45
CA VAL A 312 4.79 9.93 -8.42
C VAL A 312 5.59 10.53 -9.59
N ARG A 313 5.08 10.35 -10.80
CA ARG A 313 5.65 10.91 -12.02
C ARG A 313 4.55 11.26 -13.03
N LEU A 314 4.86 12.18 -13.92
CA LEU A 314 4.07 12.40 -15.11
C LEU A 314 4.42 11.31 -16.13
N GLU A 315 3.42 10.84 -16.85
CA GLU A 315 3.61 9.88 -17.93
C GLU A 315 3.56 10.63 -19.25
N SER A 316 4.49 10.32 -20.15
CA SER A 316 4.41 10.81 -21.53
C SER A 316 3.23 10.14 -22.22
N ASP A 317 2.44 10.91 -22.96
CA ASP A 317 1.41 10.35 -23.82
C ASP A 317 2.08 9.47 -24.89
N SER A 318 1.91 8.14 -24.75
CA SER A 318 2.32 7.15 -25.74
C SER A 318 1.23 6.88 -26.74
#